data_ecb5d1121697cba116847a64dbf02c41
#
_entry.id   ecb5d1121697cba116847a64dbf02c41
#
_cell.length_a   1.000
_cell.length_b   1.000
_cell.length_c   1.000
_cell.angle_alpha   90.00
_cell.angle_beta   90.00
_cell.angle_gamma   90.00
#
_symmetry.space_group_name_H-M   'P 1'
#
loop_
_entity.id
_entity.type
_entity.pdbx_description
1 polymer ?
#
loop_
_entity_poly.entity_id
_entity_poly.type
_entity_poly.pdbx_seq_one_letter_code
_entity_poly.pdbx_strand_id
1 'polypeptide(L)' 'MKELVIRVVKQLVDNPEKVKVKEIKGEQNIILELSTAKEDIGKVIGKQGRTIKALRTLLNAASVKTGHRVTIEVIK' A
#
# COMPACT_ATOMS: atom_id res chain seq x y z
N MET A 1 6.48 0.15 -8.21
CA MET A 1 5.25 -0.17 -7.46
C MET A 1 5.21 0.44 -6.07
N LYS A 2 6.27 0.27 -5.32
CA LYS A 2 6.43 0.88 -4.00
C LYS A 2 6.20 2.39 -4.04
N GLU A 3 6.79 3.07 -5.01
CA GLU A 3 6.68 4.51 -5.15
C GLU A 3 5.26 4.98 -5.45
N LEU A 4 4.51 4.20 -6.21
CA LEU A 4 3.11 4.51 -6.49
C LEU A 4 2.29 4.49 -5.20
N VAL A 5 2.49 3.47 -4.37
CA VAL A 5 1.79 3.34 -3.09
C VAL A 5 2.13 4.51 -2.18
N ILE A 6 3.41 4.84 -2.07
CA ILE A 6 3.86 5.97 -1.23
C ILE A 6 3.18 7.26 -1.69
N ARG A 7 3.18 7.52 -2.99
CA ARG A 7 2.61 8.74 -3.54
C ARG A 7 1.13 8.86 -3.27
N VAL A 8 0.38 7.78 -3.47
CA VAL A 8 -1.07 7.78 -3.22
C VAL A 8 -1.35 7.96 -1.73
N VAL A 9 -0.67 7.21 -0.87
CA VAL A 9 -0.91 7.25 0.57
C VAL A 9 -0.57 8.62 1.15
N LYS A 10 0.50 9.25 0.70
CA LYS A 10 0.87 10.58 1.18
C LYS A 10 -0.20 11.63 0.95
N GLN A 11 -1.04 11.45 -0.06
CA GLN A 11 -2.13 12.38 -0.35
C GLN A 11 -3.35 12.15 0.54
N LEU A 12 -3.43 10.99 1.19
CA LEU A 12 -4.58 10.62 2.01
C LEU A 12 -4.39 10.92 3.49
N VAL A 13 -3.15 11.05 3.94
CA VAL A 13 -2.83 11.14 5.37
C VAL A 13 -2.47 12.57 5.78
N ASP A 14 -2.57 12.83 7.09
CA ASP A 14 -2.18 14.13 7.66
C ASP A 14 -0.69 14.23 7.94
N ASN A 15 -0.02 13.08 8.10
CA ASN A 15 1.40 13.02 8.44
C ASN A 15 2.17 12.30 7.34
N PRO A 16 2.30 12.89 6.13
CA PRO A 16 2.95 12.21 5.01
C PRO A 16 4.42 11.88 5.27
N GLU A 17 5.08 12.61 6.15
CA GLU A 17 6.48 12.34 6.50
C GLU A 17 6.67 11.03 7.24
N LYS A 18 5.60 10.45 7.77
CA LYS A 18 5.64 9.18 8.48
C LYS A 18 5.26 7.98 7.62
N VAL A 19 4.91 8.21 6.36
CA VAL A 19 4.59 7.13 5.43
C VAL A 19 5.86 6.40 5.03
N LYS A 20 5.87 5.08 5.22
CA LYS A 20 6.99 4.22 4.82
C LYS A 20 6.44 2.96 4.20
N VAL A 21 7.09 2.50 3.16
CA VAL A 21 6.75 1.24 2.50
C VAL A 21 8.01 0.38 2.40
N LYS A 22 7.91 -0.83 2.91
CA LYS A 22 8.97 -1.82 2.78
C LYS A 22 8.55 -2.84 1.75
N GLU A 23 9.41 -3.09 0.78
CA GLU A 23 9.15 -4.07 -0.28
C GLU A 23 9.92 -5.34 0.03
N ILE A 24 9.18 -6.44 0.11
CA ILE A 24 9.77 -7.78 0.31
C ILE A 24 9.52 -8.57 -0.95
N LYS A 25 10.59 -8.91 -1.66
CA LYS A 25 10.50 -9.66 -2.92
C LYS A 25 10.78 -11.14 -2.70
N GLY A 26 9.83 -11.98 -3.09
CA GLY A 26 10.05 -13.41 -3.24
C GLY A 26 10.19 -13.75 -4.72
N GLU A 27 10.25 -15.02 -5.04
CA GLU A 27 10.39 -15.46 -6.43
C GLU A 27 9.18 -15.09 -7.28
N GLN A 28 7.98 -15.25 -6.73
CA GLN A 28 6.75 -14.97 -7.46
C GLN A 28 5.86 -13.95 -6.76
N ASN A 29 6.20 -13.57 -5.54
CA ASN A 29 5.39 -12.69 -4.73
C ASN A 29 6.16 -11.45 -4.32
N ILE A 30 5.47 -10.32 -4.25
CA ILE A 30 5.99 -9.08 -3.71
C ILE A 30 5.04 -8.64 -2.61
N ILE A 31 5.55 -8.40 -1.42
CA ILE A 31 4.77 -7.91 -0.30
C ILE A 31 5.19 -6.48 -0.02
N LEU A 32 4.23 -5.57 0.00
CA LEU A 32 4.46 -4.18 0.36
C LEU A 32 3.91 -3.95 1.76
N GLU A 33 4.80 -3.70 2.71
CA GLU A 33 4.41 -3.40 4.08
C GLU A 33 4.35 -1.89 4.26
N LEU A 34 3.15 -1.39 4.45
CA LEU A 34 2.88 0.03 4.57
C LEU A 34 2.75 0.41 6.03
N SER A 35 3.54 1.40 6.47
CA SER A 35 3.39 2.00 7.80
C SER A 35 3.13 3.49 7.69
N THR A 36 2.33 4.00 8.61
CA THR A 36 1.96 5.41 8.68
C THR A 36 1.97 5.84 10.13
N ALA A 37 1.68 7.13 10.36
CA ALA A 37 1.39 7.58 11.71
C ALA A 37 0.17 6.82 12.23
N LYS A 38 0.16 6.52 13.52
CA LYS A 38 -0.91 5.73 14.13
C LYS A 38 -2.29 6.34 13.88
N GLU A 39 -2.41 7.66 13.96
CA GLU A 39 -3.67 8.35 13.73
C GLU A 39 -4.11 8.35 12.28
N ASP A 40 -3.24 8.00 11.36
CA ASP A 40 -3.55 7.98 9.94
C ASP A 40 -3.95 6.61 9.41
N ILE A 41 -3.84 5.57 10.24
CA ILE A 41 -4.16 4.20 9.80
C ILE A 41 -5.58 4.09 9.26
N GLY A 42 -6.54 4.71 9.94
CA GLY A 42 -7.93 4.71 9.51
C GLY A 42 -8.14 5.35 8.15
N LYS A 43 -7.33 6.36 7.82
CA LYS A 43 -7.42 7.04 6.52
C LYS A 43 -6.90 6.18 5.38
N VAL A 44 -5.88 5.38 5.66
CA VAL A 44 -5.34 4.45 4.67
C VAL A 44 -6.30 3.31 4.39
N ILE A 45 -6.93 2.77 5.43
CA ILE A 45 -7.91 1.70 5.29
C ILE A 45 -9.16 2.24 4.62
N GLY A 46 -9.60 3.43 5.04
CA GLY A 46 -10.79 4.06 4.51
C GLY A 46 -12.07 3.51 5.12
N LYS A 47 -13.17 4.17 4.84
CA LYS A 47 -14.48 3.76 5.35
C LYS A 47 -14.83 2.38 4.81
N GLN A 48 -15.07 1.45 5.71
CA GLN A 48 -15.41 0.06 5.36
C GLN A 48 -14.32 -0.62 4.50
N GLY A 49 -13.08 -0.15 4.63
CA GLY A 49 -11.96 -0.73 3.90
C GLY A 49 -11.90 -0.38 2.42
N ARG A 50 -12.62 0.64 1.99
CA ARG A 50 -12.69 0.99 0.55
C ARG A 50 -11.38 1.45 -0.03
N THR A 51 -10.62 2.25 0.71
CA THR A 51 -9.35 2.78 0.22
C THR A 51 -8.34 1.65 0.04
N ILE A 52 -8.20 0.79 1.04
CA ILE A 52 -7.24 -0.31 0.94
C ILE A 52 -7.63 -1.31 -0.15
N LYS A 53 -8.93 -1.52 -0.37
CA LYS A 53 -9.40 -2.38 -1.46
C LYS A 53 -9.06 -1.78 -2.82
N ALA A 54 -9.21 -0.46 -2.97
CA ALA A 54 -8.85 0.21 -4.21
C ALA A 54 -7.35 0.10 -4.49
N LEU A 55 -6.51 0.26 -3.46
CA LEU A 55 -5.07 0.08 -3.60
C LEU A 55 -4.73 -1.34 -4.03
N ARG A 56 -5.37 -2.34 -3.44
CA ARG A 56 -5.15 -3.73 -3.82
C ARG A 56 -5.54 -3.99 -5.27
N THR A 57 -6.63 -3.39 -5.73
CA THR A 57 -7.07 -3.53 -7.11
C THR A 57 -6.04 -2.95 -8.07
N LEU A 58 -5.50 -1.76 -7.78
CA LEU A 58 -4.46 -1.15 -8.59
C LEU A 58 -3.21 -2.00 -8.65
N LEU A 59 -2.80 -2.56 -7.52
CA LEU A 59 -1.61 -3.39 -7.45
C LEU A 59 -1.80 -4.72 -8.17
N ASN A 60 -2.99 -5.30 -8.11
CA ASN A 60 -3.29 -6.52 -8.84
C ASN A 60 -3.24 -6.29 -10.35
N ALA A 61 -3.74 -5.15 -10.82
CA ALA A 61 -3.65 -4.81 -12.23
C ALA A 61 -2.20 -4.66 -12.68
N ALA A 62 -1.35 -4.06 -11.84
CA ALA A 62 0.06 -3.92 -12.13
C ALA A 62 0.77 -5.27 -12.11
N SER A 63 0.35 -6.19 -11.23
CA SER A 63 0.97 -7.50 -11.10
C SER A 63 0.77 -8.37 -12.35
N VAL A 64 -0.31 -8.18 -13.06
CA VAL A 64 -0.56 -8.89 -14.31
C VAL A 64 0.56 -8.59 -15.34
N LYS A 65 1.03 -7.35 -15.37
CA LYS A 65 2.09 -6.95 -16.29
C LYS A 65 3.45 -7.49 -15.91
N THR A 66 3.72 -7.59 -14.60
CA THR A 66 5.04 -7.99 -14.11
C THR A 66 5.19 -9.49 -13.92
N GLY A 67 4.07 -10.21 -13.90
CA GLY A 67 4.09 -11.64 -13.63
C GLY A 67 4.28 -11.99 -12.16
N HIS A 68 4.29 -10.99 -11.28
CA HIS A 68 4.43 -11.19 -9.85
C HIS A 68 3.11 -10.90 -9.13
N ARG A 69 2.82 -11.67 -8.09
CA ARG A 69 1.68 -11.39 -7.23
C ARG A 69 2.09 -10.33 -6.21
N VAL A 70 1.36 -9.23 -6.20
CA VAL A 70 1.66 -8.12 -5.28
C VAL A 70 0.59 -8.06 -4.20
N THR A 71 1.02 -8.04 -2.95
CA THR A 71 0.15 -7.95 -1.78
C THR A 71 0.54 -6.72 -0.97
N ILE A 72 -0.45 -6.00 -0.45
CA ILE A 72 -0.19 -4.87 0.44
C ILE A 72 -0.69 -5.20 1.84
N GLU A 73 0.13 -4.92 2.85
CA GLU A 73 -0.21 -5.09 4.25
C GLU A 73 -0.01 -3.78 4.98
N VAL A 74 -0.97 -3.41 5.82
CA VAL A 74 -0.87 -2.22 6.66
C VAL A 74 -0.35 -2.63 8.03
N ILE A 75 0.79 -2.06 8.41
CA ILE A 75 1.42 -2.33 9.70
C ILE A 75 0.83 -1.37 10.73
N LYS A 76 0.34 -1.92 11.81
CA LYS A 76 -0.27 -1.13 12.89
C LYS A 76 0.72 -0.84 14.01
#